data_722fc5bc32b76915b685a6cbbab88603
#
_entry.id   722fc5bc32b76915b685a6cbbab88603
#
_cell.length_a   1.000
_cell.length_b   1.000
_cell.length_c   1.000
_cell.angle_alpha   90.00
_cell.angle_beta   90.00
_cell.angle_gamma   90.00
#
_symmetry.space_group_name_H-M   'P 1'
#
loop_
_entity.id
_entity.type
_entity.pdbx_description
1 polymer ?
#
loop_
_entity_poly.entity_id
_entity_poly.type
_entity_poly.pdbx_seq_one_letter_code
_entity_poly.pdbx_strand_id
1 'polypeptide(L)'
;MPGRYAMEVAPAPGRYVGDVKQQLRDGFGLYVYPNSFYQYEGEWKNGKKHGIGKFLMKDGSYYEGEFVNGEIEGNGIRYWASSGNEYCGQFSQGELNGFGVMKYFDGARYEGEFQYGSRTGHGALIDKEGQVYRGSFHNNKKQGEGEMHYKYGSHYQGDWVLDQRQGHGIMQYADGSLYEGQWRNDLFNGQGSMIHCSGVIYDGIWINGRPAAEASKLVILGEEIREVMQGCPFTIEVQLQNNKGELVKAESGRVLQIWAGVKHVKLSPNVSDTFLDLEDLEQSLFETPFGYNAINYPLMEYVPEPDKVVNSAESSRSGITTDSSMNETKLDFLPITRRTHGSLQGFQFSPEVEKESSAPPNQRTENGYAAFCNIALALPPDNYRPFMILDELEKKTSKRLSSRTTASRERVSESRSEASIKLSGKSRKKQNATDPHIVRPGDYIIMVKDVTTPPFLDHTLPPAFILLKVKPHKPSKKGSRKEHHKVSNK
;
A
#
# COMPACT_ATOMS: atom_id res chain seq x y z
N MET A 1 -3.05 49.71 48.14
CA MET A 1 -2.82 48.48 48.87
C MET A 1 -1.85 48.73 49.97
N PRO A 2 -2.14 48.52 51.25
CA PRO A 2 -1.17 48.71 52.32
C PRO A 2 -0.14 47.60 52.20
N GLY A 3 1.16 48.01 52.27
CA GLY A 3 2.29 47.12 52.10
C GLY A 3 2.27 46.00 53.11
N ARG A 4 2.36 44.75 52.61
CA ARG A 4 2.62 43.57 53.42
C ARG A 4 4.04 43.72 54.00
N TYR A 5 4.15 43.85 55.32
CA TYR A 5 5.44 43.78 55.99
C TYR A 5 6.01 42.34 55.74
N ALA A 6 7.11 42.26 55.04
CA ALA A 6 7.87 41.01 54.94
C ALA A 6 8.32 40.64 56.35
N MET A 7 7.92 39.49 56.86
CA MET A 7 8.45 38.91 58.09
C MET A 7 9.86 38.39 57.79
N GLU A 8 10.89 39.15 58.19
CA GLU A 8 12.30 38.83 57.91
C GLU A 8 12.85 37.59 58.62
N VAL A 9 12.17 37.07 59.64
CA VAL A 9 12.64 35.89 60.40
C VAL A 9 11.46 35.02 60.79
N ALA A 10 11.51 33.72 60.43
CA ALA A 10 10.51 32.77 60.82
C ALA A 10 10.49 32.58 62.37
N PRO A 11 9.30 32.47 62.97
CA PRO A 11 9.19 32.27 64.43
C PRO A 11 9.75 30.91 64.83
N ALA A 12 10.11 30.79 66.13
CA ALA A 12 10.53 29.50 66.72
C ALA A 12 9.42 28.43 66.65
N PRO A 13 9.74 27.11 66.64
CA PRO A 13 8.75 26.05 66.59
C PRO A 13 7.68 26.16 67.68
N GLY A 14 6.38 25.93 67.29
CA GLY A 14 5.25 26.05 68.19
C GLY A 14 4.77 27.50 68.37
N ARG A 15 5.37 28.46 67.68
CA ARG A 15 5.05 29.92 67.82
C ARG A 15 4.22 30.44 66.65
N TYR A 16 3.26 31.23 66.99
CA TYR A 16 2.46 32.04 66.07
C TYR A 16 2.91 33.50 66.10
N VAL A 17 3.00 34.11 64.96
CA VAL A 17 3.21 35.56 64.80
C VAL A 17 2.20 36.09 63.80
N GLY A 18 1.31 36.97 64.23
CA GLY A 18 0.24 37.51 63.41
C GLY A 18 -0.93 38.06 64.22
N ASP A 19 -2.04 38.29 63.53
CA ASP A 19 -3.24 38.88 64.09
C ASP A 19 -3.98 37.92 65.02
N VAL A 20 -4.50 38.47 66.14
CA VAL A 20 -5.23 37.70 67.17
C VAL A 20 -6.50 38.48 67.55
N LYS A 21 -7.60 37.79 67.63
CA LYS A 21 -8.88 38.30 68.12
C LYS A 21 -9.47 37.35 69.17
N GLN A 22 -9.84 37.85 70.33
CA GLN A 22 -10.37 37.05 71.43
C GLN A 22 -9.49 35.83 71.76
N GLN A 23 -8.16 36.02 71.81
CA GLN A 23 -7.14 35.01 72.05
C GLN A 23 -7.08 33.87 71.02
N LEU A 24 -7.78 33.99 69.89
CA LEU A 24 -7.71 33.09 68.74
C LEU A 24 -6.92 33.78 67.60
N ARG A 25 -6.25 32.97 66.78
CA ARG A 25 -5.64 33.43 65.50
C ARG A 25 -6.78 33.89 64.58
N ASP A 26 -6.74 35.16 64.16
CA ASP A 26 -7.83 35.76 63.36
C ASP A 26 -7.23 36.93 62.58
N GLY A 27 -7.21 36.89 61.27
CA GLY A 27 -6.49 37.77 60.37
C GLY A 27 -5.31 37.07 59.72
N PHE A 28 -4.22 37.80 59.40
CA PHE A 28 -3.06 37.22 58.73
C PHE A 28 -1.97 36.84 59.76
N GLY A 29 -1.30 35.67 59.53
CA GLY A 29 -0.21 35.27 60.42
C GLY A 29 0.55 34.03 59.96
N LEU A 30 1.75 33.91 60.55
CA LEU A 30 2.69 32.80 60.34
C LEU A 30 2.67 31.88 61.56
N TYR A 31 2.51 30.59 61.35
CA TYR A 31 2.61 29.55 62.38
C TYR A 31 3.63 28.47 62.00
N VAL A 32 4.64 28.30 62.80
CA VAL A 32 5.58 27.20 62.72
C VAL A 32 5.12 26.12 63.70
N TYR A 33 4.85 24.90 63.17
CA TYR A 33 4.36 23.81 64.00
C TYR A 33 5.46 23.31 65.00
N PRO A 34 5.08 22.71 66.12
CA PRO A 34 6.04 22.27 67.16
C PRO A 34 7.07 21.26 66.66
N ASN A 35 6.74 20.47 65.72
CA ASN A 35 7.64 19.48 65.10
C ASN A 35 8.59 20.05 64.05
N SER A 36 8.53 21.36 63.77
CA SER A 36 9.30 22.07 62.72
C SER A 36 9.19 21.48 61.32
N PHE A 37 8.26 20.54 61.08
CA PHE A 37 8.06 19.88 59.77
C PHE A 37 7.08 20.65 58.87
N TYR A 38 6.26 21.51 59.49
CA TYR A 38 5.22 22.24 58.80
C TYR A 38 5.25 23.71 59.19
N GLN A 39 4.95 24.54 58.23
CA GLN A 39 4.80 25.97 58.41
C GLN A 39 3.55 26.42 57.62
N TYR A 40 2.73 27.28 58.21
CA TYR A 40 1.60 27.90 57.53
C TYR A 40 1.72 29.41 57.63
N GLU A 41 1.61 30.07 56.52
CA GLU A 41 1.55 31.53 56.38
C GLU A 41 0.28 31.90 55.60
N GLY A 42 -0.60 32.69 56.17
CA GLY A 42 -1.86 33.01 55.49
C GLY A 42 -2.92 33.53 56.44
N GLU A 43 -4.15 33.51 55.96
CA GLU A 43 -5.30 33.98 56.69
C GLU A 43 -5.77 32.95 57.72
N TRP A 44 -6.25 33.46 58.84
CA TRP A 44 -6.80 32.72 59.97
C TRP A 44 -8.17 33.24 60.34
N LYS A 45 -9.07 32.36 60.76
CA LYS A 45 -10.37 32.68 61.26
C LYS A 45 -10.74 31.77 62.44
N ASN A 46 -11.03 32.38 63.59
CA ASN A 46 -11.38 31.60 64.78
C ASN A 46 -10.40 30.47 65.11
N GLY A 47 -9.09 30.71 65.01
CA GLY A 47 -8.02 29.76 65.27
C GLY A 47 -7.75 28.72 64.20
N LYS A 48 -8.49 28.69 63.08
CA LYS A 48 -8.32 27.76 61.98
C LYS A 48 -7.77 28.49 60.74
N LYS A 49 -7.00 27.77 59.91
CA LYS A 49 -6.59 28.23 58.57
C LYS A 49 -7.85 28.59 57.76
N HIS A 50 -7.86 29.71 57.09
CA HIS A 50 -9.00 30.20 56.34
C HIS A 50 -8.51 31.13 55.21
N GLY A 51 -9.34 31.40 54.18
CA GLY A 51 -8.93 32.28 53.11
C GLY A 51 -7.70 31.78 52.35
N ILE A 52 -6.84 32.68 51.95
CA ILE A 52 -5.62 32.38 51.18
C ILE A 52 -4.44 32.14 52.11
N GLY A 53 -3.69 31.06 51.83
CA GLY A 53 -2.46 30.78 52.59
C GLY A 53 -1.53 29.78 51.91
N LYS A 54 -0.31 29.73 52.45
CA LYS A 54 0.74 28.79 52.00
C LYS A 54 1.09 27.83 53.12
N PHE A 55 1.00 26.55 52.86
CA PHE A 55 1.38 25.46 53.75
C PHE A 55 2.63 24.81 53.22
N LEU A 56 3.76 24.96 53.91
CA LEU A 56 5.07 24.46 53.54
C LEU A 56 5.42 23.24 54.40
N MET A 57 5.99 22.23 53.79
CA MET A 57 6.49 20.99 54.39
C MET A 57 8.03 21.01 54.44
N LYS A 58 8.63 20.20 55.35
CA LYS A 58 10.09 20.14 55.56
C LYS A 58 10.86 19.70 54.32
N ASP A 59 10.26 18.83 53.51
CA ASP A 59 10.84 18.31 52.25
C ASP A 59 10.83 19.33 51.11
N GLY A 60 10.27 20.49 51.32
CA GLY A 60 10.10 21.54 50.31
C GLY A 60 8.78 21.43 49.50
N SER A 61 7.96 20.42 49.75
CA SER A 61 6.61 20.36 49.21
C SER A 61 5.75 21.47 49.79
N TYR A 62 4.82 22.01 49.00
CA TYR A 62 3.91 23.05 49.48
C TYR A 62 2.54 22.97 48.84
N TYR A 63 1.58 23.57 49.54
CA TYR A 63 0.29 23.96 48.99
C TYR A 63 0.13 25.50 49.18
N GLU A 64 -0.31 26.17 48.16
CA GLU A 64 -0.60 27.60 48.19
C GLU A 64 -1.97 27.83 47.52
N GLY A 65 -2.96 28.28 48.28
CA GLY A 65 -4.33 28.44 47.79
C GLY A 65 -5.34 28.68 48.93
N GLU A 66 -6.57 28.27 48.63
CA GLU A 66 -7.73 28.52 49.50
C GLU A 66 -7.82 27.48 50.64
N PHE A 67 -8.20 27.94 51.81
CA PHE A 67 -8.50 27.16 52.99
C PHE A 67 -9.87 27.51 53.55
N VAL A 68 -10.65 26.51 53.96
CA VAL A 68 -11.94 26.68 54.62
C VAL A 68 -11.95 25.83 55.89
N ASN A 69 -12.09 26.52 57.06
CA ASN A 69 -12.17 25.84 58.38
C ASN A 69 -11.00 24.87 58.70
N GLY A 70 -9.82 25.14 58.17
CA GLY A 70 -8.62 24.36 58.41
C GLY A 70 -8.23 23.40 57.29
N GLU A 71 -9.13 23.09 56.40
CA GLU A 71 -8.96 22.17 55.27
C GLU A 71 -8.62 22.93 54.00
N ILE A 72 -7.91 22.27 53.09
CA ILE A 72 -7.64 22.72 51.72
C ILE A 72 -8.93 22.59 50.94
N GLU A 73 -9.44 23.68 50.38
CA GLU A 73 -10.65 23.77 49.57
C GLU A 73 -10.46 24.80 48.47
N GLY A 74 -11.26 24.76 47.42
CA GLY A 74 -11.23 25.76 46.35
C GLY A 74 -10.01 25.64 45.44
N ASN A 75 -9.49 26.77 44.98
CA ASN A 75 -8.38 26.81 44.01
C ASN A 75 -7.03 26.90 44.69
N GLY A 76 -6.03 26.23 44.14
CA GLY A 76 -4.67 26.33 44.67
C GLY A 76 -3.62 25.63 43.79
N ILE A 77 -2.37 25.76 44.24
CA ILE A 77 -1.20 25.14 43.67
C ILE A 77 -0.62 24.16 44.68
N ARG A 78 -0.34 22.96 44.32
CA ARG A 78 0.37 21.97 45.11
C ARG A 78 1.62 21.49 44.38
N TYR A 79 2.74 21.55 45.07
CA TYR A 79 4.02 21.06 44.61
C TYR A 79 4.52 19.92 45.49
N TRP A 80 4.96 18.82 44.87
CA TRP A 80 5.55 17.67 45.55
C TRP A 80 7.04 17.63 45.27
N ALA A 81 7.86 18.00 46.26
CA ALA A 81 9.31 18.06 46.13
C ALA A 81 9.92 16.66 45.86
N SER A 82 9.32 15.58 46.37
CA SER A 82 9.78 14.21 46.17
C SER A 82 9.69 13.70 44.71
N SER A 83 8.69 14.17 43.96
CA SER A 83 8.48 13.77 42.55
C SER A 83 8.76 14.92 41.58
N GLY A 84 8.84 16.16 42.04
CA GLY A 84 8.94 17.36 41.21
C GLY A 84 7.66 17.72 40.46
N ASN A 85 6.55 17.06 40.78
CA ASN A 85 5.26 17.34 40.13
C ASN A 85 4.61 18.60 40.71
N GLU A 86 3.83 19.29 39.89
CA GLU A 86 3.04 20.47 40.25
C GLU A 86 1.60 20.29 39.75
N TYR A 87 0.65 20.59 40.65
CA TYR A 87 -0.76 20.70 40.27
C TYR A 87 -1.27 22.11 40.53
N CYS A 88 -2.02 22.65 39.58
CA CYS A 88 -2.73 23.91 39.72
C CYS A 88 -4.19 23.68 39.33
N GLY A 89 -5.11 23.85 40.25
CA GLY A 89 -6.52 23.58 40.03
C GLY A 89 -7.37 23.53 41.29
N GLN A 90 -8.47 22.83 41.19
CA GLN A 90 -9.49 22.73 42.26
C GLN A 90 -9.15 21.63 43.25
N PHE A 91 -9.51 21.86 44.50
CA PHE A 91 -9.36 20.94 45.61
C PHE A 91 -10.68 20.84 46.39
N SER A 92 -10.95 19.66 46.91
CA SER A 92 -11.99 19.46 47.90
C SER A 92 -11.50 18.49 48.95
N GLN A 93 -11.66 18.84 50.25
CA GLN A 93 -11.22 18.07 51.40
C GLN A 93 -9.71 17.66 51.32
N GLY A 94 -8.89 18.53 50.75
CA GLY A 94 -7.46 18.30 50.62
C GLY A 94 -7.01 17.48 49.42
N GLU A 95 -7.93 16.93 48.66
CA GLU A 95 -7.68 16.11 47.45
C GLU A 95 -7.92 16.92 46.17
N LEU A 96 -7.20 16.53 45.09
CA LEU A 96 -7.47 17.09 43.75
C LEU A 96 -8.87 16.73 43.33
N ASN A 97 -9.72 17.69 43.05
CA ASN A 97 -11.11 17.47 42.74
C ASN A 97 -11.65 18.61 41.87
N GLY A 98 -12.28 18.31 40.75
CA GLY A 98 -12.70 19.29 39.77
C GLY A 98 -11.67 19.47 38.66
N PHE A 99 -11.60 20.66 38.05
CA PHE A 99 -10.72 20.92 36.92
C PHE A 99 -9.34 21.42 37.37
N GLY A 100 -8.26 20.93 36.71
CA GLY A 100 -6.90 21.36 36.98
C GLY A 100 -5.87 20.92 35.98
N VAL A 101 -4.65 21.40 36.19
CA VAL A 101 -3.47 21.13 35.36
C VAL A 101 -2.42 20.44 36.23
N MET A 102 -2.04 19.22 35.87
CA MET A 102 -0.90 18.50 36.45
C MET A 102 0.29 18.61 35.51
N LYS A 103 1.40 19.14 36.01
CA LYS A 103 2.70 19.08 35.33
C LYS A 103 3.57 18.03 36.01
N TYR A 104 4.05 17.11 35.22
CA TYR A 104 4.95 16.06 35.70
C TYR A 104 6.41 16.45 35.50
N PHE A 105 7.28 15.99 36.37
CA PHE A 105 8.72 16.28 36.32
C PHE A 105 9.37 15.83 35.00
N ASP A 106 8.86 14.75 34.39
CA ASP A 106 9.36 14.19 33.13
C ASP A 106 8.94 14.99 31.89
N GLY A 107 8.20 16.10 32.07
CA GLY A 107 7.72 17.00 31.02
C GLY A 107 6.31 16.69 30.54
N ALA A 108 5.68 15.59 30.98
CA ALA A 108 4.30 15.30 30.69
C ALA A 108 3.36 16.34 31.34
N ARG A 109 2.21 16.57 30.72
CA ARG A 109 1.19 17.52 31.22
C ARG A 109 -0.20 16.96 31.01
N TYR A 110 -1.00 16.98 32.07
CA TYR A 110 -2.44 16.67 31.95
C TYR A 110 -3.24 17.92 32.30
N GLU A 111 -4.29 18.17 31.54
CA GLU A 111 -5.26 19.26 31.78
C GLU A 111 -6.66 18.67 31.64
N GLY A 112 -7.45 18.68 32.70
CA GLY A 112 -8.77 18.08 32.71
C GLY A 112 -9.32 17.87 34.10
N GLU A 113 -10.29 16.98 34.18
CA GLU A 113 -11.05 16.69 35.39
C GLU A 113 -10.32 15.72 36.32
N PHE A 114 -10.44 15.96 37.61
CA PHE A 114 -9.93 15.10 38.70
C PHE A 114 -11.07 14.78 39.67
N GLN A 115 -11.02 13.56 40.19
CA GLN A 115 -11.87 13.14 41.29
C GLN A 115 -11.04 12.27 42.25
N TYR A 116 -11.03 12.68 43.53
CA TYR A 116 -10.24 12.01 44.58
C TYR A 116 -8.79 11.75 44.17
N GLY A 117 -8.12 12.78 43.62
CA GLY A 117 -6.74 12.69 43.17
C GLY A 117 -6.47 11.94 41.87
N SER A 118 -7.49 11.37 41.24
CA SER A 118 -7.36 10.61 40.00
C SER A 118 -7.94 11.37 38.80
N ARG A 119 -7.27 11.27 37.62
CA ARG A 119 -7.80 11.78 36.36
C ARG A 119 -9.09 11.05 36.02
N THR A 120 -10.15 11.81 35.72
CA THR A 120 -11.47 11.30 35.37
C THR A 120 -12.12 12.24 34.36
N GLY A 121 -13.33 11.91 33.87
CA GLY A 121 -14.05 12.77 32.94
C GLY A 121 -13.23 13.09 31.68
N HIS A 122 -13.31 14.31 31.19
CA HIS A 122 -12.63 14.74 29.97
C HIS A 122 -11.29 15.44 30.28
N GLY A 123 -10.28 15.18 29.44
CA GLY A 123 -9.00 15.83 29.60
C GLY A 123 -8.10 15.67 28.40
N ALA A 124 -6.99 16.45 28.43
CA ALA A 124 -5.90 16.40 27.48
C ALA A 124 -4.63 15.97 28.20
N LEU A 125 -3.97 14.94 27.72
CA LEU A 125 -2.68 14.45 28.20
C LEU A 125 -1.64 14.62 27.11
N ILE A 126 -0.60 15.38 27.40
CA ILE A 126 0.64 15.46 26.61
C ILE A 126 1.65 14.61 27.35
N ASP A 127 2.17 13.55 26.70
CA ASP A 127 3.20 12.71 27.31
C ASP A 127 4.60 13.32 27.16
N LYS A 128 5.58 12.67 27.76
CA LYS A 128 6.99 13.13 27.74
C LYS A 128 7.61 13.12 26.34
N GLU A 129 7.07 12.33 25.40
CA GLU A 129 7.47 12.28 24.01
C GLU A 129 6.79 13.35 23.13
N GLY A 130 5.82 14.09 23.68
CA GLY A 130 5.04 15.11 23.00
C GLY A 130 3.82 14.58 22.26
N GLN A 131 3.42 13.33 22.50
CA GLN A 131 2.19 12.77 21.97
C GLN A 131 1.00 13.33 22.75
N VAL A 132 -0.13 13.58 22.05
CA VAL A 132 -1.28 14.26 22.64
C VAL A 132 -2.51 13.35 22.57
N TYR A 133 -3.04 13.01 23.74
CA TYR A 133 -4.36 12.38 23.86
C TYR A 133 -5.40 13.41 24.33
N ARG A 134 -6.55 13.44 23.68
CA ARG A 134 -7.74 14.18 24.09
C ARG A 134 -8.93 13.22 24.14
N GLY A 135 -9.60 13.14 25.29
CA GLY A 135 -10.71 12.24 25.44
C GLY A 135 -11.06 11.95 26.89
N SER A 136 -11.79 10.88 27.08
CA SER A 136 -12.29 10.48 28.39
C SER A 136 -11.25 9.70 29.19
N PHE A 137 -11.27 9.90 30.51
CA PHE A 137 -10.45 9.21 31.50
C PHE A 137 -11.34 8.59 32.58
N HIS A 138 -10.89 7.46 33.11
CA HIS A 138 -11.45 6.86 34.30
C HIS A 138 -10.33 6.24 35.14
N ASN A 139 -10.23 6.64 36.41
CA ASN A 139 -9.18 6.17 37.32
C ASN A 139 -7.76 6.21 36.72
N ASN A 140 -7.38 7.38 36.18
CA ASN A 140 -6.10 7.63 35.54
C ASN A 140 -5.86 6.91 34.18
N LYS A 141 -6.82 6.16 33.68
CA LYS A 141 -6.75 5.42 32.43
C LYS A 141 -7.58 6.06 31.32
N LYS A 142 -7.11 6.02 30.08
CA LYS A 142 -7.90 6.35 28.90
C LYS A 142 -9.08 5.38 28.82
N GLN A 143 -10.31 5.90 28.68
CA GLN A 143 -11.53 5.12 28.72
C GLN A 143 -12.61 5.83 27.91
N GLY A 144 -13.40 5.08 27.09
CA GLY A 144 -14.40 5.67 26.22
C GLY A 144 -13.82 6.29 24.96
N GLU A 145 -14.48 7.28 24.39
CA GLU A 145 -14.03 7.94 23.16
C GLU A 145 -12.84 8.86 23.41
N GLY A 146 -11.89 8.85 22.44
CA GLY A 146 -10.72 9.71 22.50
C GLY A 146 -9.91 9.73 21.22
N GLU A 147 -9.11 10.78 21.11
CA GLU A 147 -8.26 11.10 19.98
C GLU A 147 -6.80 11.10 20.43
N MET A 148 -5.93 10.43 19.67
CA MET A 148 -4.49 10.36 19.95
C MET A 148 -3.69 10.82 18.74
N HIS A 149 -2.90 11.88 18.94
CA HIS A 149 -1.92 12.35 17.97
C HIS A 149 -0.55 11.85 18.36
N TYR A 150 0.04 11.03 17.54
CA TYR A 150 1.36 10.47 17.75
C TYR A 150 2.46 11.41 17.24
N LYS A 151 3.64 11.32 17.83
CA LYS A 151 4.79 12.21 17.57
C LYS A 151 5.16 12.34 16.09
N TYR A 152 5.04 11.25 15.32
CA TYR A 152 5.47 11.19 13.91
C TYR A 152 4.34 11.39 12.90
N GLY A 153 3.21 11.98 13.35
CA GLY A 153 2.13 12.41 12.48
C GLY A 153 1.01 11.40 12.27
N SER A 154 1.10 10.21 12.86
CA SER A 154 -0.04 9.29 12.89
C SER A 154 -1.11 9.79 13.86
N HIS A 155 -2.37 9.45 13.58
CA HIS A 155 -3.52 9.91 14.34
C HIS A 155 -4.53 8.77 14.50
N TYR A 156 -5.04 8.58 15.74
CA TYR A 156 -6.11 7.63 16.04
C TYR A 156 -7.29 8.34 16.65
N GLN A 157 -8.49 8.00 16.21
CA GLN A 157 -9.75 8.42 16.80
C GLN A 157 -10.65 7.20 16.99
N GLY A 158 -11.14 6.97 18.18
CA GLY A 158 -12.01 5.83 18.48
C GLY A 158 -12.08 5.49 19.95
N ASP A 159 -12.51 4.25 20.23
CA ASP A 159 -12.77 3.75 21.57
C ASP A 159 -11.48 3.30 22.30
N TRP A 160 -11.45 3.57 23.60
CA TRP A 160 -10.39 3.22 24.52
C TRP A 160 -10.91 2.46 25.72
N VAL A 161 -10.22 1.42 26.12
CA VAL A 161 -10.46 0.70 27.38
C VAL A 161 -9.12 0.42 28.05
N LEU A 162 -8.95 0.93 29.28
CA LEU A 162 -7.74 0.73 30.09
C LEU A 162 -6.43 1.08 29.36
N ASP A 163 -6.39 2.25 28.69
CA ASP A 163 -5.30 2.78 27.87
C ASP A 163 -5.08 2.07 26.52
N GLN A 164 -5.87 1.07 26.15
CA GLN A 164 -5.77 0.33 24.89
C GLN A 164 -6.89 0.69 23.92
N ARG A 165 -6.60 0.73 22.63
CA ARG A 165 -7.60 0.89 21.57
C ARG A 165 -8.49 -0.35 21.53
N GLN A 166 -9.79 -0.12 21.55
CA GLN A 166 -10.83 -1.15 21.56
C GLN A 166 -12.00 -0.71 20.69
N GLY A 167 -13.00 -1.57 20.49
CA GLY A 167 -14.23 -1.21 19.81
C GLY A 167 -14.02 -0.76 18.38
N HIS A 168 -14.58 0.37 18.00
CA HIS A 168 -14.43 0.96 16.66
C HIS A 168 -13.45 2.13 16.70
N GLY A 169 -12.65 2.26 15.63
CA GLY A 169 -11.73 3.40 15.52
C GLY A 169 -11.07 3.52 14.16
N ILE A 170 -10.61 4.74 13.90
CA ILE A 170 -9.93 5.14 12.67
C ILE A 170 -8.47 5.45 13.02
N MET A 171 -7.54 4.83 12.29
CA MET A 171 -6.12 5.11 12.39
C MET A 171 -5.62 5.62 11.05
N GLN A 172 -5.13 6.84 11.06
CA GLN A 172 -4.41 7.43 9.94
C GLN A 172 -2.91 7.38 10.24
N TYR A 173 -2.16 6.73 9.38
CA TYR A 173 -0.71 6.62 9.49
C TYR A 173 0.01 7.79 8.83
N ALA A 174 1.23 8.06 9.29
CA ALA A 174 2.06 9.13 8.74
C ALA A 174 2.46 8.91 7.27
N ASP A 175 2.47 7.66 6.80
CA ASP A 175 2.75 7.27 5.42
C ASP A 175 1.54 7.47 4.49
N GLY A 176 0.38 7.89 5.01
CA GLY A 176 -0.86 8.06 4.28
C GLY A 176 -1.78 6.85 4.29
N SER A 177 -1.38 5.73 4.89
CA SER A 177 -2.26 4.58 5.09
C SER A 177 -3.39 4.91 6.06
N LEU A 178 -4.57 4.35 5.83
CA LEU A 178 -5.77 4.54 6.65
C LEU A 178 -6.35 3.18 7.03
N TYR A 179 -6.66 2.99 8.30
CA TYR A 179 -7.47 1.86 8.76
C TYR A 179 -8.73 2.38 9.45
N GLU A 180 -9.87 1.84 9.09
CA GLU A 180 -11.15 2.07 9.76
C GLU A 180 -11.80 0.73 10.07
N GLY A 181 -12.08 0.46 11.33
CA GLY A 181 -12.68 -0.80 11.72
C GLY A 181 -12.57 -1.14 13.19
N GLN A 182 -12.69 -2.43 13.48
CA GLN A 182 -12.71 -2.96 14.83
C GLN A 182 -11.31 -3.19 15.40
N TRP A 183 -11.16 -2.86 16.67
CA TRP A 183 -9.94 -2.95 17.45
C TRP A 183 -10.13 -3.83 18.69
N ARG A 184 -9.09 -4.55 19.05
CA ARG A 184 -9.00 -5.30 20.30
C ARG A 184 -7.58 -5.31 20.81
N ASN A 185 -7.33 -4.76 22.01
CA ASN A 185 -6.02 -4.70 22.64
C ASN A 185 -4.95 -4.11 21.70
N ASP A 186 -5.22 -2.93 21.13
CA ASP A 186 -4.35 -2.23 20.18
C ASP A 186 -4.13 -2.89 18.81
N LEU A 187 -4.79 -4.00 18.51
CA LEU A 187 -4.69 -4.72 17.24
C LEU A 187 -6.00 -4.62 16.44
N PHE A 188 -5.89 -4.62 15.12
CA PHE A 188 -7.04 -4.78 14.22
C PHE A 188 -7.67 -6.15 14.47
N ASN A 189 -8.96 -6.20 14.74
CA ASN A 189 -9.62 -7.46 15.09
C ASN A 189 -11.12 -7.37 14.86
N GLY A 190 -11.62 -8.11 13.88
CA GLY A 190 -13.01 -8.05 13.40
C GLY A 190 -13.11 -7.38 12.04
N GLN A 191 -14.26 -6.82 11.72
CA GLN A 191 -14.48 -6.15 10.43
C GLN A 191 -13.71 -4.83 10.36
N GLY A 192 -13.04 -4.60 9.23
CA GLY A 192 -12.30 -3.36 8.98
C GLY A 192 -11.79 -3.22 7.56
N SER A 193 -11.64 -1.98 7.15
CA SER A 193 -11.10 -1.59 5.86
C SER A 193 -9.75 -0.89 6.03
N MET A 194 -8.76 -1.27 5.23
CA MET A 194 -7.46 -0.62 5.16
C MET A 194 -7.20 -0.12 3.75
N ILE A 195 -6.83 1.14 3.63
CA ILE A 195 -6.28 1.74 2.42
C ILE A 195 -4.79 1.94 2.70
N HIS A 196 -3.95 1.15 2.06
CA HIS A 196 -2.50 1.25 2.20
C HIS A 196 -1.92 2.35 1.32
N CYS A 197 -0.80 2.95 1.69
CA CYS A 197 -0.15 4.03 0.95
C CYS A 197 0.24 3.66 -0.50
N SER A 198 0.39 2.38 -0.83
CA SER A 198 0.57 1.88 -2.20
C SER A 198 -0.71 1.91 -3.04
N GLY A 199 -1.87 2.19 -2.42
CA GLY A 199 -3.19 2.15 -3.05
C GLY A 199 -3.83 0.75 -3.02
N VAL A 200 -3.25 -0.22 -2.31
CA VAL A 200 -3.92 -1.49 -2.00
C VAL A 200 -5.01 -1.25 -0.97
N ILE A 201 -6.18 -1.80 -1.21
CA ILE A 201 -7.34 -1.76 -0.32
C ILE A 201 -7.65 -3.19 0.11
N TYR A 202 -7.77 -3.40 1.41
CA TYR A 202 -8.30 -4.63 1.98
C TYR A 202 -9.55 -4.30 2.80
N ASP A 203 -10.69 -4.88 2.43
CA ASP A 203 -11.96 -4.74 3.13
C ASP A 203 -12.47 -6.13 3.55
N GLY A 204 -12.38 -6.42 4.84
CA GLY A 204 -12.71 -7.75 5.34
C GLY A 204 -12.41 -7.95 6.82
N ILE A 205 -12.33 -9.23 7.20
CA ILE A 205 -12.04 -9.63 8.58
C ILE A 205 -10.55 -9.55 8.87
N TRP A 206 -10.24 -8.98 10.04
CA TRP A 206 -8.91 -8.91 10.61
C TRP A 206 -8.81 -9.81 11.85
N ILE A 207 -7.70 -10.49 12.01
CA ILE A 207 -7.42 -11.36 13.15
C ILE A 207 -6.03 -11.01 13.69
N ASN A 208 -5.99 -10.45 14.92
CA ASN A 208 -4.74 -10.09 15.59
C ASN A 208 -3.79 -9.26 14.70
N GLY A 209 -4.33 -8.24 14.03
CA GLY A 209 -3.57 -7.30 13.21
C GLY A 209 -3.29 -7.75 11.77
N ARG A 210 -3.78 -8.93 11.34
CA ARG A 210 -3.58 -9.44 9.97
C ARG A 210 -4.91 -9.72 9.26
N PRO A 211 -4.96 -9.56 7.93
CA PRO A 211 -6.11 -9.97 7.13
C PRO A 211 -6.40 -11.46 7.28
N ALA A 212 -7.67 -11.83 7.50
CA ALA A 212 -8.07 -13.23 7.60
C ALA A 212 -7.99 -13.97 6.26
N ALA A 213 -8.15 -13.26 5.16
CA ALA A 213 -8.06 -13.76 3.79
C ALA A 213 -6.94 -13.00 3.04
N GLU A 214 -5.69 -13.21 3.45
CA GLU A 214 -4.52 -12.60 2.82
C GLU A 214 -4.19 -13.29 1.49
N ALA A 215 -3.87 -12.52 0.44
CA ALA A 215 -3.34 -13.05 -0.79
C ALA A 215 -1.92 -13.59 -0.57
N SER A 216 -1.65 -14.81 -1.04
CA SER A 216 -0.35 -15.47 -0.90
C SER A 216 0.31 -15.78 -2.24
N LYS A 217 -0.45 -15.81 -3.33
CA LYS A 217 0.04 -16.12 -4.67
C LYS A 217 -0.81 -15.48 -5.77
N LEU A 218 -0.15 -15.25 -6.90
CA LEU A 218 -0.79 -14.96 -8.18
C LEU A 218 -1.07 -16.26 -8.93
N VAL A 219 -2.22 -16.36 -9.57
CA VAL A 219 -2.58 -17.50 -10.44
C VAL A 219 -3.10 -16.97 -11.76
N ILE A 220 -2.46 -17.36 -12.84
CA ILE A 220 -2.95 -17.10 -14.21
C ILE A 220 -4.04 -18.11 -14.52
N LEU A 221 -5.20 -17.63 -14.97
CA LEU A 221 -6.35 -18.48 -15.26
C LEU A 221 -6.24 -19.12 -16.64
N GLY A 222 -6.72 -20.36 -16.76
CA GLY A 222 -6.78 -21.13 -18.00
C GLY A 222 -5.85 -22.33 -17.99
N GLU A 223 -5.53 -22.83 -19.18
CA GLU A 223 -4.64 -23.98 -19.37
C GLU A 223 -3.18 -23.60 -19.15
N GLU A 224 -2.36 -24.54 -18.65
CA GLU A 224 -0.91 -24.32 -18.44
C GLU A 224 -0.16 -23.99 -19.73
N ILE A 225 -0.69 -24.42 -20.88
CA ILE A 225 -0.18 -24.13 -22.22
C ILE A 225 -1.27 -23.42 -23.01
N ARG A 226 -1.10 -22.14 -23.24
CA ARG A 226 -2.02 -21.35 -24.05
C ARG A 226 -1.57 -21.31 -25.50
N GLU A 227 -2.46 -21.65 -26.42
CA GLU A 227 -2.16 -21.64 -27.86
C GLU A 227 -2.71 -20.33 -28.49
N VAL A 228 -1.88 -19.65 -29.24
CA VAL A 228 -2.26 -18.44 -29.98
C VAL A 228 -1.77 -18.54 -31.42
N MET A 229 -2.48 -17.91 -32.33
CA MET A 229 -2.03 -17.76 -33.71
C MET A 229 -1.04 -16.61 -33.83
N GLN A 230 -0.05 -16.77 -34.69
CA GLN A 230 0.96 -15.77 -35.00
C GLN A 230 0.33 -14.41 -35.34
N GLY A 231 0.73 -13.33 -34.62
CA GLY A 231 0.23 -11.99 -34.80
C GLY A 231 -1.17 -11.72 -34.24
N CYS A 232 -1.80 -12.69 -33.58
CA CYS A 232 -3.09 -12.48 -32.95
C CYS A 232 -2.93 -11.98 -31.50
N PRO A 233 -3.80 -11.06 -31.05
CA PRO A 233 -3.83 -10.64 -29.66
C PRO A 233 -4.39 -11.75 -28.76
N PHE A 234 -4.02 -11.68 -27.46
CA PHE A 234 -4.51 -12.58 -26.44
C PHE A 234 -4.78 -11.81 -25.13
N THR A 235 -5.50 -12.43 -24.21
CA THR A 235 -5.82 -11.86 -22.89
C THR A 235 -5.27 -12.77 -21.82
N ILE A 236 -4.64 -12.23 -20.79
CA ILE A 236 -4.19 -12.97 -19.60
C ILE A 236 -4.99 -12.50 -18.40
N GLU A 237 -5.75 -13.40 -17.81
CA GLU A 237 -6.52 -13.17 -16.60
C GLU A 237 -5.77 -13.71 -15.39
N VAL A 238 -5.76 -12.96 -14.30
CA VAL A 238 -5.00 -13.26 -13.09
C VAL A 238 -5.89 -13.16 -11.86
N GLN A 239 -5.73 -14.09 -10.94
CA GLN A 239 -6.37 -14.08 -9.63
C GLN A 239 -5.36 -13.96 -8.50
N LEU A 240 -5.75 -13.26 -7.44
CA LEU A 240 -5.13 -13.34 -6.13
C LEU A 240 -5.73 -14.53 -5.37
N GLN A 241 -4.90 -15.45 -4.92
CA GLN A 241 -5.36 -16.59 -4.14
C GLN A 241 -4.62 -16.67 -2.80
N ASN A 242 -5.33 -17.17 -1.78
CA ASN A 242 -4.74 -17.51 -0.50
C ASN A 242 -4.02 -18.88 -0.54
N ASN A 243 -3.44 -19.28 0.59
CA ASN A 243 -2.74 -20.58 0.71
C ASN A 243 -3.64 -21.82 0.47
N LYS A 244 -4.97 -21.66 0.61
CA LYS A 244 -5.94 -22.73 0.33
C LYS A 244 -6.36 -22.79 -1.13
N GLY A 245 -5.92 -21.83 -1.96
CA GLY A 245 -6.32 -21.71 -3.35
C GLY A 245 -7.67 -21.00 -3.56
N GLU A 246 -8.19 -20.35 -2.54
CA GLU A 246 -9.44 -19.57 -2.63
C GLU A 246 -9.15 -18.16 -3.12
N LEU A 247 -10.06 -17.59 -3.93
CA LEU A 247 -9.98 -16.23 -4.43
C LEU A 247 -10.11 -15.20 -3.28
N VAL A 248 -9.19 -14.27 -3.22
CA VAL A 248 -9.16 -13.19 -2.22
C VAL A 248 -9.89 -11.95 -2.75
N LYS A 249 -11.23 -11.95 -2.63
CA LYS A 249 -12.08 -10.84 -3.08
C LYS A 249 -11.94 -9.57 -2.21
N ALA A 250 -11.50 -9.74 -0.99
CA ALA A 250 -11.36 -8.64 -0.02
C ALA A 250 -10.19 -7.71 -0.35
N GLU A 251 -9.32 -8.09 -1.29
CA GLU A 251 -8.12 -7.32 -1.64
C GLU A 251 -8.19 -6.79 -3.06
N SER A 252 -7.94 -5.47 -3.21
CA SER A 252 -7.91 -4.75 -4.47
C SER A 252 -6.70 -3.82 -4.53
N GLY A 253 -6.32 -3.35 -5.74
CA GLY A 253 -5.34 -2.29 -5.91
C GLY A 253 -3.89 -2.74 -6.06
N ARG A 254 -3.55 -4.05 -5.94
CA ARG A 254 -2.19 -4.50 -6.28
C ARG A 254 -1.85 -4.19 -7.72
N VAL A 255 -0.64 -3.71 -7.93
CA VAL A 255 -0.13 -3.37 -9.26
C VAL A 255 0.59 -4.58 -9.84
N LEU A 256 0.05 -5.11 -10.93
CA LEU A 256 0.62 -6.25 -11.63
C LEU A 256 1.26 -5.79 -12.95
N GLN A 257 2.40 -6.38 -13.28
CA GLN A 257 3.12 -6.19 -14.53
C GLN A 257 3.24 -7.51 -15.27
N ILE A 258 3.03 -7.47 -16.60
CA ILE A 258 3.16 -8.64 -17.47
C ILE A 258 4.46 -8.58 -18.27
N TRP A 259 5.09 -9.74 -18.42
CA TRP A 259 6.34 -9.92 -19.16
C TRP A 259 6.19 -11.15 -20.07
N ALA A 260 6.88 -11.11 -21.22
CA ALA A 260 7.09 -12.30 -22.03
C ALA A 260 8.58 -12.64 -22.11
N GLY A 261 8.88 -13.90 -22.36
CA GLY A 261 10.25 -14.36 -22.53
C GLY A 261 10.36 -15.56 -23.45
N VAL A 262 11.55 -15.75 -23.96
CA VAL A 262 11.94 -16.94 -24.73
C VAL A 262 13.01 -17.73 -23.95
N LYS A 263 13.01 -19.04 -24.11
CA LYS A 263 13.96 -19.93 -23.46
C LYS A 263 15.41 -19.52 -23.75
N HIS A 264 16.21 -19.30 -22.70
CA HIS A 264 17.63 -19.10 -22.83
C HIS A 264 18.35 -20.42 -23.10
N VAL A 265 19.06 -20.50 -24.21
CA VAL A 265 19.87 -21.68 -24.57
C VAL A 265 21.34 -21.35 -24.36
N LYS A 266 21.98 -21.99 -23.38
CA LYS A 266 23.43 -21.86 -23.17
C LYS A 266 24.19 -22.53 -24.32
N LEU A 267 25.03 -21.81 -25.01
CA LEU A 267 25.96 -22.38 -25.98
C LEU A 267 27.11 -23.12 -25.26
N SER A 268 27.53 -24.25 -25.83
CA SER A 268 28.67 -25.00 -25.31
C SER A 268 29.97 -24.15 -25.48
N PRO A 269 30.92 -24.16 -24.52
CA PRO A 269 32.10 -23.27 -24.51
C PRO A 269 33.08 -23.41 -25.69
N ASN A 270 32.82 -24.27 -26.67
CA ASN A 270 33.64 -24.49 -27.85
C ASN A 270 33.24 -23.64 -29.08
N VAL A 271 32.35 -22.67 -28.94
CA VAL A 271 32.00 -21.74 -30.02
C VAL A 271 32.64 -20.42 -29.68
N SER A 272 33.64 -20.03 -30.51
CA SER A 272 34.48 -18.85 -30.36
C SER A 272 33.83 -17.60 -29.80
N ASP A 273 34.45 -17.04 -28.78
CA ASP A 273 34.06 -15.91 -27.89
C ASP A 273 33.92 -14.52 -28.58
N THR A 274 33.70 -14.44 -29.88
CA THR A 274 33.70 -13.16 -30.62
C THR A 274 32.33 -12.44 -30.62
N PHE A 275 31.30 -12.92 -29.87
CA PHE A 275 29.95 -12.35 -29.92
C PHE A 275 29.28 -12.04 -28.55
N LEU A 276 30.05 -11.98 -27.47
CA LEU A 276 29.45 -11.87 -26.16
C LEU A 276 29.99 -10.66 -25.38
N ASP A 277 29.30 -9.55 -25.44
CA ASP A 277 29.17 -8.67 -24.27
C ASP A 277 28.21 -9.40 -23.29
N LEU A 278 28.81 -10.17 -22.38
CA LEU A 278 28.07 -11.00 -21.39
C LEU A 278 27.27 -10.17 -20.39
N GLU A 279 27.69 -8.92 -20.16
CA GLU A 279 27.09 -8.06 -19.12
C GLU A 279 25.67 -7.60 -19.44
N ASP A 280 25.32 -7.34 -20.70
CA ASP A 280 23.97 -6.91 -21.10
C ASP A 280 22.95 -8.05 -21.13
N LEU A 281 23.41 -9.30 -21.26
CA LEU A 281 22.54 -10.47 -21.28
C LEU A 281 22.13 -10.92 -19.87
N GLU A 282 23.00 -10.75 -18.87
CA GLU A 282 22.68 -11.15 -17.49
C GLU A 282 21.58 -10.29 -16.88
N GLN A 283 21.44 -9.02 -17.26
CA GLN A 283 20.40 -8.12 -16.78
C GLN A 283 18.99 -8.42 -17.33
N SER A 284 18.87 -9.19 -18.40
CA SER A 284 17.59 -9.53 -19.03
C SER A 284 17.10 -10.95 -18.76
N LEU A 285 17.85 -11.73 -17.98
CA LEU A 285 17.50 -13.11 -17.62
C LEU A 285 16.58 -13.16 -16.41
N PHE A 286 15.54 -14.00 -16.48
CA PHE A 286 14.71 -14.32 -15.32
C PHE A 286 14.54 -15.86 -15.18
N GLU A 287 14.46 -16.28 -13.93
CA GLU A 287 14.24 -17.70 -13.60
C GLU A 287 12.78 -18.10 -13.84
N THR A 288 12.58 -19.33 -14.30
CA THR A 288 11.26 -19.88 -14.55
C THR A 288 11.06 -21.20 -13.79
N PRO A 289 9.83 -21.56 -13.43
CA PRO A 289 9.54 -22.82 -12.77
C PRO A 289 9.70 -24.05 -13.71
N PHE A 290 9.97 -23.81 -15.01
CA PHE A 290 10.09 -24.86 -16.02
C PHE A 290 11.50 -25.46 -16.12
N GLY A 291 12.41 -25.14 -15.18
CA GLY A 291 13.78 -25.67 -15.11
C GLY A 291 14.77 -25.03 -16.08
N TYR A 292 14.47 -23.86 -16.61
CA TYR A 292 15.37 -23.05 -17.43
C TYR A 292 15.11 -21.56 -17.25
N ASN A 293 16.12 -20.74 -17.54
CA ASN A 293 15.98 -19.29 -17.56
C ASN A 293 15.39 -18.80 -18.87
N ALA A 294 14.69 -17.69 -18.83
CA ALA A 294 14.16 -17.02 -20.01
C ALA A 294 14.82 -15.63 -20.18
N ILE A 295 14.92 -15.21 -21.45
CA ILE A 295 15.32 -13.86 -21.83
C ILE A 295 14.07 -13.07 -22.15
N ASN A 296 14.03 -11.82 -21.70
CA ASN A 296 12.90 -10.94 -21.94
C ASN A 296 12.60 -10.78 -23.44
N TYR A 297 11.31 -10.83 -23.78
CA TYR A 297 10.77 -10.62 -25.13
C TYR A 297 9.71 -9.53 -25.09
N PRO A 298 9.71 -8.56 -26.02
CA PRO A 298 8.81 -7.43 -25.97
C PRO A 298 7.34 -7.83 -26.20
N LEU A 299 6.47 -7.28 -25.36
CA LEU A 299 5.03 -7.30 -25.50
C LEU A 299 4.56 -5.91 -25.97
N MET A 300 3.43 -5.87 -26.67
CA MET A 300 2.79 -4.65 -27.11
C MET A 300 1.29 -4.70 -26.84
N GLU A 301 0.69 -3.53 -26.66
CA GLU A 301 -0.76 -3.40 -26.68
C GLU A 301 -1.24 -3.48 -28.14
N TYR A 302 -2.22 -4.35 -28.39
CA TYR A 302 -2.81 -4.50 -29.72
C TYR A 302 -3.92 -3.48 -29.92
N VAL A 303 -3.68 -2.51 -30.81
CA VAL A 303 -4.68 -1.54 -31.26
C VAL A 303 -5.27 -2.09 -32.56
N PRO A 304 -6.57 -2.48 -32.62
CA PRO A 304 -7.19 -2.89 -33.85
C PRO A 304 -7.18 -1.72 -34.85
N GLU A 305 -6.75 -1.99 -36.10
CA GLU A 305 -6.86 -0.98 -37.14
C GLU A 305 -8.35 -0.57 -37.30
N PRO A 306 -8.67 0.73 -37.39
CA PRO A 306 -10.05 1.14 -37.66
C PRO A 306 -10.47 0.58 -39.01
N ASP A 307 -11.48 -0.28 -39.02
CA ASP A 307 -12.08 -0.84 -40.21
C ASP A 307 -12.32 0.30 -41.22
N LYS A 308 -11.81 0.17 -42.44
CA LYS A 308 -12.17 1.02 -43.56
C LYS A 308 -13.68 0.87 -43.75
N VAL A 309 -14.43 1.80 -43.22
CA VAL A 309 -15.90 1.88 -43.37
C VAL A 309 -16.20 1.93 -44.88
N VAL A 310 -16.63 0.80 -45.41
CA VAL A 310 -17.27 0.76 -46.72
C VAL A 310 -18.62 1.49 -46.54
N ASN A 311 -18.70 2.73 -47.04
CA ASN A 311 -19.93 3.49 -47.11
C ASN A 311 -20.94 2.71 -47.95
N SER A 312 -21.88 2.03 -47.32
CA SER A 312 -23.17 1.71 -47.89
C SER A 312 -24.22 2.54 -47.14
N ALA A 313 -24.57 3.65 -47.77
CA ALA A 313 -25.73 4.43 -47.40
C ALA A 313 -26.99 3.63 -47.71
N GLU A 314 -27.79 3.34 -46.68
CA GLU A 314 -29.24 3.28 -46.84
C GLU A 314 -29.96 3.53 -45.51
N SER A 315 -30.88 4.43 -45.61
CA SER A 315 -31.77 5.01 -44.61
C SER A 315 -32.72 4.00 -43.99
N SER A 316 -32.99 4.13 -42.68
CA SER A 316 -34.36 3.99 -42.15
C SER A 316 -34.50 4.67 -40.79
N ARG A 317 -35.35 5.67 -40.77
CA ARG A 317 -35.92 6.35 -39.59
C ARG A 317 -36.87 5.40 -38.88
N SER A 318 -36.81 5.30 -37.59
CA SER A 318 -38.00 5.22 -36.71
C SER A 318 -37.59 5.56 -35.27
N GLY A 319 -38.19 6.61 -34.75
CA GLY A 319 -38.07 7.04 -33.38
C GLY A 319 -39.00 6.22 -32.46
N ILE A 320 -38.57 6.04 -31.26
CA ILE A 320 -39.45 5.85 -30.11
C ILE A 320 -38.79 6.51 -28.91
N THR A 321 -39.45 7.52 -28.39
CA THR A 321 -39.23 8.18 -27.09
C THR A 321 -39.82 7.31 -26.00
N THR A 322 -39.07 7.04 -24.93
CA THR A 322 -39.68 6.76 -23.63
C THR A 322 -38.85 7.41 -22.54
N ASP A 323 -39.48 8.38 -21.89
CA ASP A 323 -39.14 8.93 -20.58
C ASP A 323 -39.19 7.85 -19.52
N SER A 324 -38.18 7.84 -18.64
CA SER A 324 -38.38 7.45 -17.25
C SER A 324 -37.27 8.04 -16.39
N SER A 325 -37.66 9.04 -15.62
CA SER A 325 -36.92 9.61 -14.49
C SER A 325 -36.74 8.61 -13.36
N MET A 326 -35.52 8.45 -12.87
CA MET A 326 -35.24 8.01 -11.49
C MET A 326 -34.04 8.78 -10.94
N ASN A 327 -34.27 9.34 -9.76
CA ASN A 327 -33.35 10.15 -8.98
C ASN A 327 -32.11 9.35 -8.53
N GLU A 328 -30.93 9.82 -8.88
CA GLU A 328 -29.69 9.47 -8.19
C GLU A 328 -29.17 10.68 -7.41
N THR A 329 -29.14 10.56 -6.11
CA THR A 329 -28.47 11.48 -5.19
C THR A 329 -26.95 11.31 -5.32
N LYS A 330 -26.31 12.26 -6.00
CA LYS A 330 -24.84 12.40 -6.01
C LYS A 330 -24.37 13.08 -4.74
N LEU A 331 -23.49 12.41 -4.02
CA LEU A 331 -22.60 13.02 -3.04
C LEU A 331 -21.37 13.54 -3.77
N ASP A 332 -21.27 14.87 -3.84
CA ASP A 332 -20.13 15.57 -4.44
C ASP A 332 -18.94 15.58 -3.49
N PHE A 333 -17.85 14.91 -3.86
CA PHE A 333 -16.53 15.17 -3.33
C PHE A 333 -15.78 16.09 -4.28
N LEU A 334 -15.48 17.31 -3.82
CA LEU A 334 -14.69 18.30 -4.55
C LEU A 334 -13.20 17.95 -4.52
N PRO A 335 -12.47 17.99 -5.63
CA PRO A 335 -11.02 17.91 -5.63
C PRO A 335 -10.39 19.29 -5.41
N ILE A 336 -9.46 19.37 -4.48
CA ILE A 336 -8.64 20.55 -4.20
C ILE A 336 -7.61 20.72 -5.32
N THR A 337 -7.86 21.66 -6.23
CA THR A 337 -6.88 22.08 -7.23
C THR A 337 -5.94 23.14 -6.65
N ARG A 338 -4.65 22.85 -6.57
CA ARG A 338 -3.59 23.87 -6.45
C ARG A 338 -3.33 24.49 -7.82
N ARG A 339 -3.61 25.79 -7.91
CA ARG A 339 -3.17 26.64 -9.03
C ARG A 339 -1.69 26.93 -8.91
N THR A 340 -0.94 26.68 -9.97
CA THR A 340 0.28 27.43 -10.29
C THR A 340 0.18 27.97 -11.70
N HIS A 341 0.28 29.31 -11.79
CA HIS A 341 0.39 30.06 -13.03
C HIS A 341 1.75 29.84 -13.69
N GLY A 342 1.75 29.66 -15.01
CA GLY A 342 2.95 29.74 -15.85
C GLY A 342 2.56 29.66 -17.30
N SER A 343 2.36 30.83 -17.91
CA SER A 343 2.19 31.04 -19.35
C SER A 343 3.55 30.82 -20.06
N LEU A 344 3.55 30.02 -21.14
CA LEU A 344 4.50 30.19 -22.24
C LEU A 344 3.92 29.66 -23.56
N GLN A 345 4.20 30.46 -24.57
CA GLN A 345 3.74 30.52 -25.94
C GLN A 345 4.01 29.27 -26.80
N GLY A 346 3.19 29.14 -27.83
CA GLY A 346 3.14 28.08 -28.79
C GLY A 346 4.38 27.90 -29.69
N PHE A 347 4.57 26.63 -30.00
CA PHE A 347 5.20 26.19 -31.24
C PHE A 347 4.37 25.06 -31.82
N GLN A 348 3.83 25.31 -33.05
CA GLN A 348 3.23 24.28 -33.84
C GLN A 348 4.34 23.40 -34.41
N PHE A 349 4.38 22.15 -33.98
CA PHE A 349 5.03 21.06 -34.71
C PHE A 349 3.96 20.06 -35.10
N SER A 350 3.83 19.82 -36.41
CA SER A 350 3.10 18.68 -36.97
C SER A 350 3.81 17.39 -36.52
N PRO A 351 3.13 16.45 -35.86
CA PRO A 351 3.75 15.16 -35.57
C PRO A 351 3.48 14.21 -36.73
N GLU A 352 4.54 13.83 -37.44
CA GLU A 352 4.59 12.50 -38.04
C GLU A 352 4.61 11.51 -36.86
N VAL A 353 3.45 10.89 -36.59
CA VAL A 353 3.31 9.88 -35.55
C VAL A 353 3.94 8.59 -36.04
N GLU A 354 5.22 8.41 -35.77
CA GLU A 354 5.76 7.06 -35.68
C GLU A 354 5.02 6.33 -34.57
N LYS A 355 4.25 5.29 -34.92
CA LYS A 355 3.57 4.40 -33.98
C LYS A 355 4.61 3.61 -33.23
N GLU A 356 5.19 4.19 -32.18
CA GLU A 356 5.92 3.40 -31.17
C GLU A 356 4.92 2.47 -30.49
N SER A 357 5.13 1.16 -30.62
CA SER A 357 4.37 0.15 -29.93
C SER A 357 4.64 0.25 -28.43
N SER A 358 3.69 0.81 -27.68
CA SER A 358 3.86 0.94 -26.23
C SER A 358 3.77 -0.44 -25.56
N ALA A 359 4.64 -0.67 -24.55
CA ALA A 359 4.52 -1.85 -23.69
C ALA A 359 3.15 -1.87 -23.00
N PRO A 360 2.57 -3.06 -22.71
CA PRO A 360 1.29 -3.15 -22.01
C PRO A 360 1.35 -2.41 -20.66
N PRO A 361 0.33 -1.60 -20.33
CA PRO A 361 0.30 -0.90 -19.07
C PRO A 361 0.17 -1.87 -17.89
N ASN A 362 0.72 -1.46 -16.73
CA ASN A 362 0.50 -2.18 -15.48
C ASN A 362 -1.01 -2.20 -15.17
N GLN A 363 -1.49 -3.32 -14.65
CA GLN A 363 -2.89 -3.49 -14.26
C GLN A 363 -3.04 -3.48 -12.75
N ARG A 364 -4.12 -2.86 -12.26
CA ARG A 364 -4.50 -2.96 -10.83
C ARG A 364 -5.53 -4.06 -10.65
N THR A 365 -5.40 -4.79 -9.54
CA THR A 365 -6.39 -5.81 -9.18
C THR A 365 -7.67 -5.16 -8.66
N GLU A 366 -8.82 -5.75 -9.01
CA GLU A 366 -10.14 -5.41 -8.47
C GLU A 366 -10.80 -6.69 -7.94
N ASN A 367 -11.19 -6.69 -6.67
CA ASN A 367 -11.78 -7.86 -6.00
C ASN A 367 -10.98 -9.16 -6.23
N GLY A 368 -9.65 -9.06 -6.15
CA GLY A 368 -8.75 -10.18 -6.36
C GLY A 368 -8.52 -10.58 -7.81
N TYR A 369 -8.99 -9.80 -8.81
CA TYR A 369 -8.81 -10.07 -10.24
C TYR A 369 -8.04 -8.96 -10.93
N ALA A 370 -7.32 -9.32 -12.00
CA ALA A 370 -6.80 -8.40 -12.99
C ALA A 370 -6.82 -9.08 -14.37
N ALA A 371 -6.93 -8.28 -15.44
CA ALA A 371 -6.85 -8.79 -16.81
C ALA A 371 -5.96 -7.89 -17.67
N PHE A 372 -5.03 -8.51 -18.37
CA PHE A 372 -4.25 -7.89 -19.44
C PHE A 372 -4.92 -8.23 -20.75
N CYS A 373 -5.73 -7.31 -21.28
CA CYS A 373 -6.50 -7.51 -22.50
C CYS A 373 -5.74 -7.00 -23.73
N ASN A 374 -6.01 -7.61 -24.89
CA ASN A 374 -5.51 -7.17 -26.20
C ASN A 374 -3.98 -7.01 -26.21
N ILE A 375 -3.25 -7.91 -25.58
CA ILE A 375 -1.79 -7.94 -25.65
C ILE A 375 -1.33 -8.81 -26.81
N ALA A 376 -0.23 -8.43 -27.43
CA ALA A 376 0.40 -9.23 -28.50
C ALA A 376 1.92 -9.28 -28.28
N LEU A 377 2.55 -10.30 -28.82
CA LEU A 377 3.99 -10.34 -28.94
C LEU A 377 4.40 -9.30 -29.98
N ALA A 378 5.33 -8.40 -29.63
CA ALA A 378 5.89 -7.44 -30.56
C ALA A 378 6.77 -8.13 -31.60
N LEU A 379 7.13 -7.41 -32.66
CA LEU A 379 8.16 -7.88 -33.58
C LEU A 379 9.51 -7.99 -32.82
N PRO A 380 10.33 -8.99 -33.11
CA PRO A 380 11.62 -9.10 -32.47
C PRO A 380 12.48 -7.88 -32.83
N PRO A 381 13.24 -7.33 -31.86
CA PRO A 381 14.22 -6.28 -32.17
C PRO A 381 15.21 -6.74 -33.22
N ASP A 382 15.74 -5.82 -34.01
CA ASP A 382 16.80 -6.11 -34.98
C ASP A 382 17.96 -6.87 -34.30
N ASN A 383 18.39 -7.97 -34.90
CA ASN A 383 19.44 -8.84 -34.38
C ASN A 383 19.14 -9.46 -33.00
N TYR A 384 17.86 -9.77 -32.70
CA TYR A 384 17.48 -10.43 -31.45
C TYR A 384 18.26 -11.74 -31.26
N ARG A 385 19.29 -11.69 -30.42
CA ARG A 385 20.29 -12.78 -30.21
C ARG A 385 19.69 -14.16 -29.91
N PRO A 386 18.62 -14.30 -29.08
CA PRO A 386 18.06 -15.61 -28.82
C PRO A 386 17.57 -16.34 -30.08
N PHE A 387 17.01 -15.62 -31.05
CA PHE A 387 16.56 -16.21 -32.31
C PHE A 387 17.73 -16.56 -33.23
N MET A 388 18.78 -15.75 -33.27
CA MET A 388 20.00 -16.07 -34.03
C MET A 388 20.67 -17.36 -33.55
N ILE A 389 20.70 -17.58 -32.22
CA ILE A 389 21.24 -18.81 -31.60
C ILE A 389 20.37 -20.03 -31.98
N LEU A 390 19.05 -19.90 -31.89
CA LEU A 390 18.13 -20.96 -32.28
C LEU A 390 18.29 -21.32 -33.76
N ASP A 391 18.41 -20.36 -34.66
CA ASP A 391 18.61 -20.57 -36.10
C ASP A 391 19.91 -21.32 -36.41
N GLU A 392 21.00 -20.98 -35.70
CA GLU A 392 22.25 -21.75 -35.85
C GLU A 392 22.15 -23.19 -35.35
N LEU A 393 21.45 -23.43 -34.25
CA LEU A 393 21.21 -24.79 -33.75
C LEU A 393 20.34 -25.60 -34.70
N GLU A 394 19.31 -25.04 -35.30
CA GLU A 394 18.47 -25.68 -36.31
C GLU A 394 19.28 -26.00 -37.59
N LYS A 395 20.12 -25.11 -38.04
CA LYS A 395 21.07 -25.35 -39.18
C LYS A 395 22.04 -26.49 -38.88
N LYS A 396 22.58 -26.58 -37.65
CA LYS A 396 23.50 -27.66 -37.23
C LYS A 396 22.75 -29.01 -37.12
N THR A 397 21.52 -29.06 -36.61
CA THR A 397 20.70 -30.27 -36.51
C THR A 397 20.27 -30.78 -37.90
N SER A 398 19.87 -29.90 -38.80
CA SER A 398 19.50 -30.24 -40.17
C SER A 398 20.66 -30.81 -40.99
N LYS A 399 21.88 -30.24 -40.80
CA LYS A 399 23.13 -30.76 -41.40
C LYS A 399 23.47 -32.15 -40.87
N ARG A 400 23.29 -32.43 -39.56
CA ARG A 400 23.51 -33.77 -38.97
C ARG A 400 22.50 -34.81 -39.46
N LEU A 401 21.24 -34.45 -39.70
CA LEU A 401 20.27 -35.34 -40.27
C LEU A 401 20.54 -35.66 -41.75
N SER A 402 20.98 -34.65 -42.54
CA SER A 402 21.34 -34.84 -43.94
C SER A 402 22.59 -35.70 -44.11
N SER A 403 23.56 -35.59 -43.21
CA SER A 403 24.79 -36.42 -43.22
C SER A 403 24.52 -37.88 -42.79
N ARG A 404 23.54 -38.11 -41.88
CA ARG A 404 23.10 -39.50 -41.53
C ARG A 404 22.30 -40.16 -42.63
N THR A 405 21.52 -39.46 -43.43
CA THR A 405 20.78 -39.97 -44.57
C THR A 405 21.68 -40.29 -45.77
N THR A 406 22.80 -39.57 -45.96
CA THR A 406 23.83 -39.90 -46.98
C THR A 406 24.67 -41.10 -46.55
N ALA A 407 25.07 -41.22 -45.27
CA ALA A 407 25.85 -42.36 -44.78
C ALA A 407 25.05 -43.68 -44.76
N SER A 408 23.73 -43.64 -44.66
CA SER A 408 22.86 -44.83 -44.77
C SER A 408 22.55 -45.21 -46.24
N ARG A 409 22.78 -44.31 -47.22
CA ARG A 409 22.65 -44.59 -48.64
C ARG A 409 23.91 -45.21 -49.26
N GLU A 410 25.11 -44.94 -48.71
CA GLU A 410 26.37 -45.53 -49.19
C GLU A 410 26.59 -47.00 -48.75
N ARG A 411 25.85 -47.54 -47.80
CA ARG A 411 25.98 -48.93 -47.34
C ARG A 411 25.03 -49.94 -48.04
N VAL A 412 24.22 -49.53 -49.02
CA VAL A 412 23.26 -50.38 -49.75
C VAL A 412 23.47 -50.38 -51.25
N SER A 413 24.60 -49.92 -51.76
CA SER A 413 24.89 -49.90 -53.19
C SER A 413 26.06 -50.86 -53.61
N GLU A 414 26.05 -52.06 -53.14
CA GLU A 414 26.72 -53.15 -53.83
C GLU A 414 25.76 -54.35 -54.00
N SER A 415 24.94 -54.31 -55.03
CA SER A 415 24.57 -55.42 -55.92
C SER A 415 23.33 -55.09 -56.81
N ARG A 416 23.55 -55.26 -58.14
CA ARG A 416 22.62 -55.44 -59.24
C ARG A 416 22.09 -54.21 -60.01
N SER A 417 22.74 -54.11 -61.18
CA SER A 417 22.30 -53.98 -62.60
C SER A 417 20.87 -53.56 -62.95
N GLU A 418 20.86 -52.51 -63.81
CA GLU A 418 19.96 -52.20 -64.91
C GLU A 418 18.46 -52.21 -64.72
N ALA A 419 17.87 -51.02 -64.76
CA ALA A 419 16.70 -50.68 -65.57
C ALA A 419 16.47 -49.13 -65.55
N SER A 420 16.49 -48.57 -66.73
CA SER A 420 16.20 -47.14 -67.01
C SER A 420 14.72 -46.83 -66.77
N ILE A 421 14.43 -45.89 -65.89
CA ILE A 421 13.14 -45.18 -65.90
C ILE A 421 13.37 -43.72 -65.62
N LYS A 422 13.01 -42.91 -66.60
CA LYS A 422 12.90 -41.45 -66.48
C LYS A 422 11.88 -41.07 -65.42
N LEU A 423 12.25 -40.31 -64.42
CA LEU A 423 11.30 -39.66 -63.57
C LEU A 423 11.71 -38.22 -63.29
N SER A 424 10.82 -37.36 -63.73
CA SER A 424 10.64 -35.92 -63.62
C SER A 424 11.19 -35.31 -62.34
N GLY A 425 11.77 -34.14 -62.54
CA GLY A 425 12.27 -33.26 -61.47
C GLY A 425 11.20 -32.92 -60.46
N LYS A 426 11.43 -33.29 -59.20
CA LYS A 426 10.76 -32.69 -58.05
C LYS A 426 11.54 -31.50 -57.57
N SER A 427 10.90 -30.35 -57.71
CA SER A 427 11.33 -29.09 -57.19
C SER A 427 11.80 -29.19 -55.75
N ARG A 428 13.02 -28.75 -55.45
CA ARG A 428 13.50 -28.45 -54.11
C ARG A 428 12.54 -27.44 -53.51
N LYS A 429 11.75 -27.84 -52.49
CA LYS A 429 11.08 -26.88 -51.62
C LYS A 429 12.15 -25.92 -51.06
N LYS A 430 12.13 -24.66 -51.51
CA LYS A 430 12.77 -23.56 -50.83
C LYS A 430 12.28 -23.58 -49.38
N GLN A 431 13.16 -23.85 -48.42
CA GLN A 431 12.92 -23.49 -47.03
C GLN A 431 12.66 -21.99 -47.02
N ASN A 432 11.44 -21.60 -46.66
CA ASN A 432 11.09 -20.20 -46.48
C ASN A 432 12.00 -19.65 -45.39
N ALA A 433 12.86 -18.67 -45.78
CA ALA A 433 13.43 -17.78 -44.82
C ALA A 433 12.26 -17.15 -44.04
N THR A 434 12.28 -17.22 -42.73
CA THR A 434 11.29 -16.56 -41.88
C THR A 434 11.32 -15.09 -42.21
N ASP A 435 10.17 -14.55 -42.60
CA ASP A 435 10.01 -13.12 -42.87
C ASP A 435 10.34 -12.36 -41.58
N PRO A 436 11.33 -11.46 -41.56
CA PRO A 436 11.73 -10.74 -40.35
C PRO A 436 10.64 -9.83 -39.79
N HIS A 437 9.58 -9.57 -40.54
CA HIS A 437 8.44 -8.74 -40.16
C HIS A 437 7.30 -9.51 -39.45
N ILE A 438 7.50 -10.76 -39.04
CA ILE A 438 6.44 -11.55 -38.42
C ILE A 438 7.00 -12.24 -37.17
N VAL A 439 6.23 -12.22 -36.07
CA VAL A 439 6.53 -12.95 -34.82
C VAL A 439 6.88 -14.41 -35.10
N ARG A 440 8.00 -14.90 -34.56
CA ARG A 440 8.42 -16.30 -34.80
C ARG A 440 7.45 -17.28 -34.13
N PRO A 441 6.97 -18.33 -34.83
CA PRO A 441 6.25 -19.43 -34.19
C PRO A 441 7.17 -20.18 -33.23
N GLY A 442 6.64 -20.58 -32.08
CA GLY A 442 7.42 -21.29 -31.06
C GLY A 442 6.81 -21.16 -29.67
N ASP A 443 7.59 -21.57 -28.67
CA ASP A 443 7.18 -21.54 -27.27
C ASP A 443 7.75 -20.28 -26.59
N TYR A 444 6.84 -19.53 -25.97
CA TYR A 444 7.14 -18.34 -25.17
C TYR A 444 6.68 -18.59 -23.73
N ILE A 445 7.18 -17.78 -22.82
CA ILE A 445 6.78 -17.78 -21.41
C ILE A 445 6.11 -16.44 -21.15
N ILE A 446 4.96 -16.46 -20.52
CA ILE A 446 4.33 -15.27 -19.95
C ILE A 446 4.53 -15.33 -18.45
N MET A 447 5.01 -14.22 -17.86
CA MET A 447 5.17 -14.02 -16.43
C MET A 447 4.34 -12.83 -16.00
N VAL A 448 3.61 -12.96 -14.90
CA VAL A 448 2.95 -11.83 -14.22
C VAL A 448 3.58 -11.66 -12.85
N LYS A 449 4.03 -10.45 -12.56
CA LYS A 449 4.73 -10.08 -11.33
C LYS A 449 3.96 -9.02 -10.57
N ASP A 450 3.93 -9.13 -9.25
CA ASP A 450 3.50 -8.06 -8.34
C ASP A 450 4.62 -7.02 -8.23
N VAL A 451 4.30 -5.77 -8.61
CA VAL A 451 5.22 -4.62 -8.57
C VAL A 451 4.66 -3.50 -7.69
N THR A 452 3.77 -3.85 -6.78
CA THR A 452 3.19 -2.94 -5.79
C THR A 452 4.27 -2.31 -4.92
N THR A 453 4.32 -0.99 -4.85
CA THR A 453 5.35 -0.25 -4.09
C THR A 453 4.71 0.88 -3.26
N PRO A 454 4.98 0.94 -1.94
CA PRO A 454 5.64 -0.10 -1.14
C PRO A 454 4.78 -1.38 -1.06
N PRO A 455 5.38 -2.54 -0.73
CA PRO A 455 4.63 -3.80 -0.63
C PRO A 455 3.52 -3.71 0.43
N PHE A 456 2.36 -4.28 0.13
CA PHE A 456 1.25 -4.33 1.10
C PHE A 456 1.62 -5.24 2.27
N LEU A 457 1.59 -4.68 3.49
CA LEU A 457 2.00 -5.37 4.74
C LEU A 457 3.39 -6.04 4.63
N ASP A 458 4.34 -5.36 3.96
CA ASP A 458 5.70 -5.82 3.69
C ASP A 458 5.79 -7.14 2.89
N HIS A 459 4.73 -7.49 2.16
CA HIS A 459 4.66 -8.74 1.41
C HIS A 459 4.42 -8.52 -0.09
N THR A 460 5.36 -9.02 -0.93
CA THR A 460 5.25 -9.10 -2.39
C THR A 460 4.87 -10.52 -2.79
N LEU A 461 3.88 -10.67 -3.69
CA LEU A 461 3.43 -11.98 -4.14
C LEU A 461 4.44 -12.60 -5.12
N PRO A 462 4.67 -13.92 -5.05
CA PRO A 462 5.53 -14.62 -6.00
C PRO A 462 4.96 -14.50 -7.43
N PRO A 463 5.83 -14.42 -8.46
CA PRO A 463 5.38 -14.32 -9.84
C PRO A 463 4.65 -15.58 -10.31
N ALA A 464 3.66 -15.40 -11.19
CA ALA A 464 2.94 -16.48 -11.86
C ALA A 464 3.44 -16.64 -13.30
N PHE A 465 3.43 -17.89 -13.81
CA PHE A 465 3.94 -18.24 -15.12
C PHE A 465 2.97 -19.12 -15.90
N ILE A 466 2.98 -18.96 -17.25
CA ILE A 466 2.27 -19.82 -18.19
C ILE A 466 3.08 -19.97 -19.47
N LEU A 467 2.96 -21.11 -20.16
CA LEU A 467 3.54 -21.31 -21.48
C LEU A 467 2.59 -20.80 -22.57
N LEU A 468 3.12 -20.01 -23.50
CA LEU A 468 2.39 -19.49 -24.65
C LEU A 468 2.97 -20.13 -25.93
N LYS A 469 2.17 -20.91 -26.62
CA LYS A 469 2.55 -21.58 -27.88
C LYS A 469 2.02 -20.81 -29.07
N VAL A 470 2.92 -20.21 -29.83
CA VAL A 470 2.58 -19.47 -31.05
C VAL A 470 2.57 -20.41 -32.25
N LYS A 471 1.42 -20.59 -32.83
CA LYS A 471 1.23 -21.44 -34.07
C LYS A 471 1.39 -20.56 -35.31
N PRO A 472 2.00 -21.11 -36.40
CA PRO A 472 2.13 -20.37 -37.65
C PRO A 472 0.75 -20.15 -38.32
N HIS A 473 0.60 -19.01 -38.97
CA HIS A 473 -0.60 -18.69 -39.74
C HIS A 473 -0.68 -19.67 -40.94
N LYS A 474 -1.79 -20.38 -41.08
CA LYS A 474 -2.04 -21.25 -42.27
C LYS A 474 -2.40 -20.33 -43.44
N PRO A 475 -1.64 -20.30 -44.56
CA PRO A 475 -2.06 -19.50 -45.71
C PRO A 475 -3.40 -20.01 -46.24
N SER A 476 -4.38 -19.11 -46.34
CA SER A 476 -5.66 -19.44 -46.95
C SER A 476 -5.44 -19.94 -48.38
N LYS A 477 -5.90 -21.19 -48.68
CA LYS A 477 -5.92 -21.68 -50.06
C LYS A 477 -6.86 -20.75 -50.84
N LYS A 478 -6.30 -19.85 -51.67
CA LYS A 478 -7.10 -19.10 -52.67
C LYS A 478 -7.76 -20.16 -53.56
N GLY A 479 -9.06 -20.36 -53.41
CA GLY A 479 -9.87 -21.19 -54.28
C GLY A 479 -9.82 -20.67 -55.71
N SER A 480 -9.09 -21.31 -56.59
CA SER A 480 -9.20 -21.09 -58.02
C SER A 480 -10.55 -21.61 -58.50
N ARG A 481 -11.55 -20.75 -58.49
CA ARG A 481 -12.81 -21.00 -59.17
C ARG A 481 -12.54 -20.90 -60.67
N LYS A 482 -12.33 -22.05 -61.33
CA LYS A 482 -12.40 -22.14 -62.79
C LYS A 482 -13.89 -22.12 -63.18
N GLU A 483 -14.35 -21.02 -63.68
CA GLU A 483 -15.63 -20.93 -64.38
C GLU A 483 -15.50 -21.66 -65.73
N HIS A 484 -16.15 -22.82 -65.85
CA HIS A 484 -16.43 -23.43 -67.14
C HIS A 484 -17.66 -22.79 -67.76
N HIS A 485 -17.41 -21.85 -68.70
CA HIS A 485 -18.44 -21.49 -69.67
C HIS A 485 -18.75 -22.67 -70.57
N LYS A 486 -19.90 -23.31 -70.38
CA LYS A 486 -20.54 -24.12 -71.39
C LYS A 486 -21.41 -23.23 -72.24
N VAL A 487 -20.92 -22.97 -73.44
CA VAL A 487 -21.79 -22.50 -74.57
C VAL A 487 -22.58 -23.71 -75.05
N SER A 488 -23.91 -23.65 -74.96
CA SER A 488 -24.80 -24.56 -75.66
C SER A 488 -25.56 -23.77 -76.75
N ASN A 489 -25.21 -24.12 -77.99
CA ASN A 489 -26.07 -23.82 -79.16
C ASN A 489 -27.22 -24.83 -79.13
N LYS A 490 -28.42 -24.38 -79.08
CA LYS A 490 -29.61 -24.52 -79.93
C LYS A 490 -30.82 -23.98 -79.18
#